data_9c7879989b7b1aa714f367db4423ba9f
#
_entry.id   9c7879989b7b1aa714f367db4423ba9f
#
_cell.length_a   1.000
_cell.length_b   1.000
_cell.length_c   1.000
_cell.angle_alpha   90.00
_cell.angle_beta   90.00
_cell.angle_gamma   90.00
#
_symmetry.space_group_name_H-M   'P 1'
#
loop_
_entity.id
_entity.type
_entity.pdbx_description
1 polymer ?
#
loop_
_entity_poly.entity_id
_entity_poly.type
_entity_poly.pdbx_seq_one_letter_code
_entity_poly.pdbx_strand_id
1 'polypeptide(L)'
;MLDNNNFSVSSNENQQIILDGKATAANIKENLKARVARLRDAGIPVGLGTILVGEDPGSLKYVAGKHKDCTEVGIDSIRIDLPESASQEEVLDAVLGLNENPDCTGYIVQLPLPKHINQTEVISAIDPGKDADGLHPVNLGELVLHPHGDPGVPEPCTPKGIITLLRRYGIDLDGKNVCVIGRGVTVGRTIGLLLTRSDVNATVDLCHTGTVDLKDHVRRADVIVSCAGSAGLIKPDWLGDGADHNGVVLVDVGVSREVDAEIRGDFDRDCWTDPRVRAYTPNPGGVGPMTRVMLLENVVDMAERRL
;
A
#
# COMPACT_ATOMS: atom_id res chain seq x y z
N MET A 1 15.71 -3.59 14.20
CA MET A 1 15.88 -2.18 14.64
C MET A 1 15.68 -1.31 13.43
N LEU A 2 14.54 -0.60 13.36
CA LEU A 2 14.25 0.35 12.29
C LEU A 2 15.21 1.54 12.46
N ASP A 3 16.09 1.76 11.48
CA ASP A 3 16.94 2.94 11.43
C ASP A 3 16.03 4.18 11.36
N ASN A 4 16.01 4.96 12.45
CA ASN A 4 15.29 6.22 12.58
C ASN A 4 15.98 7.33 11.75
N ASN A 5 16.04 7.20 10.43
CA ASN A 5 16.30 8.34 9.55
C ASN A 5 14.98 9.13 9.37
N ASN A 6 14.56 9.81 10.44
CA ASN A 6 13.49 10.80 10.35
C ASN A 6 13.96 11.94 9.45
N PHE A 7 13.17 12.29 8.45
CA PHE A 7 13.38 13.54 7.73
C PHE A 7 13.25 14.69 8.74
N SER A 8 14.30 15.51 8.90
CA SER A 8 14.21 16.73 9.71
C SER A 8 13.27 17.69 8.99
N VAL A 9 12.03 17.73 9.45
CA VAL A 9 11.07 18.77 9.03
C VAL A 9 11.52 20.06 9.68
N SER A 10 12.04 20.99 8.87
CA SER A 10 12.30 22.35 9.36
C SER A 10 10.94 22.97 9.72
N SER A 11 10.73 23.20 11.00
CA SER A 11 9.52 23.82 11.56
C SER A 11 9.45 25.31 11.17
N ASN A 12 8.98 25.59 9.96
CA ASN A 12 8.35 26.85 9.65
C ASN A 12 6.86 26.68 9.98
N GLU A 13 6.38 27.33 11.02
CA GLU A 13 5.05 27.18 11.64
C GLU A 13 3.84 27.41 10.71
N ASN A 14 4.05 27.67 9.41
CA ASN A 14 3.00 27.94 8.42
C ASN A 14 3.16 27.18 7.09
N GLN A 15 4.05 26.19 6.97
CA GLN A 15 4.22 25.47 5.72
C GLN A 15 3.67 24.06 5.82
N GLN A 16 2.70 23.73 4.95
CA GLN A 16 2.16 22.38 4.82
C GLN A 16 3.27 21.36 4.50
N ILE A 17 3.20 20.20 5.12
CA ILE A 17 4.16 19.11 4.92
C ILE A 17 3.72 18.28 3.71
N ILE A 18 4.58 18.19 2.70
CA ILE A 18 4.38 17.24 1.58
C ILE A 18 4.96 15.89 1.98
N LEU A 19 4.09 14.88 2.05
CA LEU A 19 4.48 13.50 2.34
C LEU A 19 5.02 12.85 1.06
N ASP A 20 6.30 13.10 0.74
CA ASP A 20 6.94 12.63 -0.49
C ASP A 20 7.24 11.12 -0.43
N GLY A 21 6.33 10.34 -1.01
CA GLY A 21 6.49 8.89 -1.10
C GLY A 21 7.61 8.45 -2.04
N LYS A 22 7.99 9.26 -3.05
CA LYS A 22 9.10 8.93 -3.95
C LYS A 22 10.44 9.01 -3.21
N ALA A 23 10.66 10.09 -2.48
CA ALA A 23 11.89 10.27 -1.69
C ALA A 23 11.99 9.21 -0.59
N THR A 24 10.89 8.95 0.09
CA THR A 24 10.81 7.91 1.14
C THR A 24 11.08 6.51 0.57
N ALA A 25 10.46 6.14 -0.54
CA ALA A 25 10.68 4.86 -1.20
C ALA A 25 12.13 4.70 -1.69
N ALA A 26 12.76 5.77 -2.20
CA ALA A 26 14.17 5.72 -2.61
C ALA A 26 15.08 5.41 -1.43
N ASN A 27 14.86 6.06 -0.28
CA ASN A 27 15.64 5.80 0.95
C ASN A 27 15.47 4.35 1.46
N ILE A 28 14.24 3.81 1.42
CA ILE A 28 13.99 2.41 1.80
C ILE A 28 14.70 1.45 0.85
N LYS A 29 14.69 1.72 -0.47
CA LYS A 29 15.38 0.89 -1.46
C LYS A 29 16.89 0.80 -1.22
N GLU A 30 17.55 1.86 -0.75
CA GLU A 30 18.97 1.80 -0.40
C GLU A 30 19.23 0.81 0.76
N ASN A 31 18.36 0.78 1.76
CA ASN A 31 18.44 -0.22 2.84
C ASN A 31 18.21 -1.64 2.30
N LEU A 32 17.19 -1.82 1.44
CA LEU A 32 16.88 -3.12 0.84
C LEU A 32 18.04 -3.67 0.00
N LYS A 33 18.78 -2.84 -0.75
CA LYS A 33 19.99 -3.26 -1.50
C LYS A 33 21.00 -3.97 -0.59
N ALA A 34 21.27 -3.40 0.56
CA ALA A 34 22.23 -3.99 1.51
C ALA A 34 21.71 -5.31 2.11
N ARG A 35 20.40 -5.40 2.38
CA ARG A 35 19.77 -6.63 2.89
C ARG A 35 19.78 -7.75 1.84
N VAL A 36 19.42 -7.44 0.58
CA VAL A 36 19.45 -8.38 -0.53
C VAL A 36 20.87 -8.90 -0.79
N ALA A 37 21.88 -8.02 -0.78
CA ALA A 37 23.28 -8.44 -0.95
C ALA A 37 23.69 -9.47 0.12
N ARG A 38 23.37 -9.22 1.39
CA ARG A 38 23.65 -10.18 2.48
C ARG A 38 22.97 -11.54 2.30
N LEU A 39 21.71 -11.54 1.85
CA LEU A 39 20.97 -12.77 1.58
C LEU A 39 21.61 -13.57 0.44
N ARG A 40 22.01 -12.90 -0.63
CA ARG A 40 22.70 -13.52 -1.78
C ARG A 40 24.07 -14.10 -1.36
N ASP A 41 24.82 -13.37 -0.55
CA ASP A 41 26.10 -13.86 0.00
C ASP A 41 25.92 -15.11 0.87
N ALA A 42 24.77 -15.22 1.54
CA ALA A 42 24.35 -16.41 2.30
C ALA A 42 23.76 -17.54 1.42
N GLY A 43 23.69 -17.37 0.11
CA GLY A 43 23.12 -18.35 -0.81
C GLY A 43 21.58 -18.44 -0.79
N ILE A 44 20.90 -17.42 -0.24
CA ILE A 44 19.43 -17.39 -0.16
C ILE A 44 18.88 -16.66 -1.39
N PRO A 45 18.05 -17.30 -2.22
CA PRO A 45 17.42 -16.66 -3.35
C PRO A 45 16.42 -15.58 -2.88
N VAL A 46 16.41 -14.44 -3.55
CA VAL A 46 15.45 -13.36 -3.33
C VAL A 46 14.77 -13.06 -4.66
N GLY A 47 13.60 -13.63 -4.87
CA GLY A 47 12.86 -13.53 -6.13
C GLY A 47 11.43 -13.06 -5.91
N LEU A 48 10.99 -12.06 -6.71
CA LEU A 48 9.60 -11.61 -6.79
C LEU A 48 8.94 -12.12 -8.06
N GLY A 49 7.89 -12.94 -7.89
CA GLY A 49 7.00 -13.36 -8.95
C GLY A 49 5.88 -12.33 -9.21
N THR A 50 5.46 -12.19 -10.46
CA THR A 50 4.28 -11.42 -10.82
C THR A 50 3.48 -12.13 -11.90
N ILE A 51 2.21 -12.41 -11.64
CA ILE A 51 1.25 -12.90 -12.64
C ILE A 51 0.41 -11.70 -13.09
N LEU A 52 0.38 -11.45 -14.39
CA LEU A 52 -0.45 -10.44 -15.04
C LEU A 52 -1.40 -11.12 -16.01
N VAL A 53 -2.70 -10.84 -15.92
CA VAL A 53 -3.73 -11.36 -16.84
C VAL A 53 -4.33 -10.18 -17.61
N GLY A 54 -4.20 -10.21 -18.93
CA GLY A 54 -4.67 -9.15 -19.82
C GLY A 54 -3.68 -7.98 -19.99
N GLU A 55 -4.14 -6.94 -20.69
CA GLU A 55 -3.31 -5.82 -21.14
C GLU A 55 -3.80 -4.45 -20.62
N ASP A 56 -4.44 -4.42 -19.43
CA ASP A 56 -4.83 -3.13 -18.86
C ASP A 56 -3.62 -2.19 -18.72
N PRO A 57 -3.65 -1.00 -19.35
CA PRO A 57 -2.49 -0.10 -19.39
C PRO A 57 -2.00 0.34 -17.99
N GLY A 58 -2.91 0.37 -17.01
CA GLY A 58 -2.56 0.67 -15.62
C GLY A 58 -1.76 -0.45 -14.98
N SER A 59 -2.25 -1.67 -15.13
CA SER A 59 -1.60 -2.88 -14.64
C SER A 59 -0.24 -3.09 -15.29
N LEU A 60 -0.13 -2.94 -16.61
CA LEU A 60 1.13 -3.00 -17.35
C LEU A 60 2.18 -2.01 -16.82
N LYS A 61 1.78 -0.74 -16.64
CA LYS A 61 2.67 0.29 -16.09
C LYS A 61 3.11 -0.01 -14.66
N TYR A 62 2.19 -0.54 -13.85
CA TYR A 62 2.47 -0.88 -12.45
C TYR A 62 3.43 -2.06 -12.34
N VAL A 63 3.21 -3.12 -13.14
CA VAL A 63 4.09 -4.30 -13.23
C VAL A 63 5.48 -3.90 -13.75
N ALA A 64 5.58 -3.11 -14.82
CA ALA A 64 6.86 -2.61 -15.32
C ALA A 64 7.63 -1.81 -14.25
N GLY A 65 6.92 -1.01 -13.44
CA GLY A 65 7.52 -0.30 -12.31
C GLY A 65 8.07 -1.24 -11.24
N LYS A 66 7.37 -2.33 -10.91
CA LYS A 66 7.81 -3.36 -9.95
C LYS A 66 9.09 -4.06 -10.42
N HIS A 67 9.12 -4.49 -11.70
CA HIS A 67 10.32 -5.13 -12.29
C HIS A 67 11.54 -4.20 -12.27
N LYS A 68 11.35 -2.90 -12.59
CA LYS A 68 12.41 -1.92 -12.49
C LYS A 68 12.93 -1.78 -11.07
N ASP A 69 12.02 -1.71 -10.09
CA ASP A 69 12.38 -1.58 -8.68
C ASP A 69 13.11 -2.85 -8.18
N CYS A 70 12.71 -4.07 -8.62
CA CYS A 70 13.44 -5.31 -8.34
C CYS A 70 14.89 -5.24 -8.85
N THR A 71 15.07 -4.87 -10.12
CA THR A 71 16.42 -4.72 -10.71
C THR A 71 17.27 -3.72 -9.92
N GLU A 72 16.68 -2.61 -9.48
CA GLU A 72 17.38 -1.57 -8.73
C GLU A 72 17.90 -2.07 -7.38
N VAL A 73 17.15 -2.94 -6.69
CA VAL A 73 17.53 -3.44 -5.37
C VAL A 73 18.24 -4.80 -5.40
N GLY A 74 18.33 -5.43 -6.57
CA GLY A 74 18.98 -6.72 -6.75
C GLY A 74 18.07 -7.92 -6.49
N ILE A 75 16.75 -7.78 -6.48
CA ILE A 75 15.78 -8.88 -6.40
C ILE A 75 15.59 -9.47 -7.79
N ASP A 76 15.59 -10.81 -7.90
CA ASP A 76 15.29 -11.48 -9.15
C ASP A 76 13.81 -11.33 -9.49
N SER A 77 13.50 -11.11 -10.77
CA SER A 77 12.14 -10.79 -11.18
C SER A 77 11.60 -11.87 -12.12
N ILE A 78 10.55 -12.57 -11.68
CA ILE A 78 9.88 -13.64 -12.41
C ILE A 78 8.54 -13.09 -12.91
N ARG A 79 8.32 -13.09 -14.23
CA ARG A 79 7.11 -12.54 -14.81
C ARG A 79 6.36 -13.60 -15.61
N ILE A 80 5.06 -13.71 -15.36
CA ILE A 80 4.12 -14.55 -16.10
C ILE A 80 3.02 -13.64 -16.64
N ASP A 81 2.95 -13.52 -17.96
CA ASP A 81 1.91 -12.77 -18.65
C ASP A 81 0.93 -13.76 -19.31
N LEU A 82 -0.34 -13.63 -18.94
CA LEU A 82 -1.43 -14.43 -19.51
C LEU A 82 -2.36 -13.51 -20.32
N PRO A 83 -2.93 -13.99 -21.44
CA PRO A 83 -3.86 -13.20 -22.22
C PRO A 83 -5.14 -12.89 -21.43
N GLU A 84 -5.88 -11.86 -21.80
CA GLU A 84 -7.18 -11.53 -21.18
C GLU A 84 -8.19 -12.68 -21.28
N SER A 85 -8.07 -13.52 -22.32
CA SER A 85 -8.90 -14.70 -22.55
C SER A 85 -8.49 -15.94 -21.74
N ALA A 86 -7.43 -15.85 -20.91
CA ALA A 86 -6.98 -16.97 -20.09
C ALA A 86 -8.11 -17.53 -19.22
N SER A 87 -8.20 -18.85 -19.14
CA SER A 87 -9.18 -19.53 -18.30
C SER A 87 -8.81 -19.44 -16.81
N GLN A 88 -9.78 -19.74 -15.96
CA GLN A 88 -9.54 -19.89 -14.51
C GLN A 88 -8.44 -20.93 -14.22
N GLU A 89 -8.44 -22.04 -14.93
CA GLU A 89 -7.48 -23.14 -14.79
C GLU A 89 -6.06 -22.68 -15.16
N GLU A 90 -5.88 -21.99 -16.30
CA GLU A 90 -4.58 -21.45 -16.72
C GLU A 90 -4.01 -20.46 -15.70
N VAL A 91 -4.85 -19.63 -15.07
CA VAL A 91 -4.41 -18.71 -14.02
C VAL A 91 -4.00 -19.47 -12.76
N LEU A 92 -4.77 -20.51 -12.37
CA LEU A 92 -4.43 -21.35 -11.22
C LEU A 92 -3.16 -22.16 -11.45
N ASP A 93 -2.92 -22.67 -12.67
CA ASP A 93 -1.68 -23.36 -13.03
C ASP A 93 -0.46 -22.45 -12.90
N ALA A 94 -0.58 -21.17 -13.29
CA ALA A 94 0.48 -20.18 -13.10
C ALA A 94 0.76 -19.93 -11.61
N VAL A 95 -0.30 -19.87 -10.78
CA VAL A 95 -0.20 -19.73 -9.32
C VAL A 95 0.52 -20.95 -8.72
N LEU A 96 0.12 -22.16 -9.07
CA LEU A 96 0.76 -23.40 -8.60
C LEU A 96 2.23 -23.48 -9.02
N GLY A 97 2.53 -23.09 -10.26
CA GLY A 97 3.92 -23.02 -10.75
C GLY A 97 4.81 -22.09 -9.92
N LEU A 98 4.31 -20.95 -9.47
CA LEU A 98 5.06 -20.06 -8.57
C LEU A 98 5.11 -20.57 -7.13
N ASN A 99 4.08 -21.28 -6.65
CA ASN A 99 4.11 -21.95 -5.35
C ASN A 99 5.26 -22.97 -5.28
N GLU A 100 5.48 -23.73 -6.35
CA GLU A 100 6.51 -24.77 -6.41
C GLU A 100 7.91 -24.24 -6.79
N ASN A 101 8.02 -23.03 -7.32
CA ASN A 101 9.28 -22.49 -7.79
C ASN A 101 10.19 -22.10 -6.60
N PRO A 102 11.37 -22.76 -6.41
CA PRO A 102 12.27 -22.46 -5.31
C PRO A 102 12.94 -21.07 -5.41
N ASP A 103 13.07 -20.52 -6.63
CA ASP A 103 13.67 -19.20 -6.85
C ASP A 103 12.66 -18.08 -6.59
N CYS A 104 11.37 -18.40 -6.48
CA CYS A 104 10.32 -17.45 -6.11
C CYS A 104 10.20 -17.36 -4.59
N THR A 105 10.67 -16.30 -4.00
CA THR A 105 10.54 -16.03 -2.56
C THR A 105 9.12 -15.65 -2.20
N GLY A 106 8.52 -14.78 -2.98
CA GLY A 106 7.14 -14.36 -2.87
C GLY A 106 6.65 -13.82 -4.20
N TYR A 107 5.33 -13.77 -4.37
CA TYR A 107 4.75 -13.26 -5.61
C TYR A 107 3.40 -12.60 -5.39
N ILE A 108 2.92 -11.97 -6.43
CA ILE A 108 1.61 -11.34 -6.49
C ILE A 108 0.87 -11.75 -7.75
N VAL A 109 -0.45 -11.73 -7.68
CA VAL A 109 -1.33 -11.69 -8.85
C VAL A 109 -1.80 -10.25 -9.01
N GLN A 110 -1.44 -9.62 -10.13
CA GLN A 110 -1.78 -8.21 -10.36
C GLN A 110 -3.29 -8.03 -10.52
N LEU A 111 -3.88 -7.25 -9.63
CA LEU A 111 -5.30 -6.89 -9.68
C LEU A 111 -5.53 -5.59 -10.45
N PRO A 112 -6.72 -5.41 -11.07
CA PRO A 112 -7.84 -6.35 -11.10
C PRO A 112 -7.64 -7.48 -12.12
N LEU A 113 -8.27 -8.62 -11.87
CA LEU A 113 -8.38 -9.72 -12.84
C LEU A 113 -9.57 -9.50 -13.79
N PRO A 114 -9.56 -10.12 -14.99
CA PRO A 114 -10.73 -10.16 -15.86
C PRO A 114 -11.98 -10.69 -15.14
N LYS A 115 -13.16 -10.17 -15.49
CA LYS A 115 -14.43 -10.45 -14.76
C LYS A 115 -14.84 -11.94 -14.70
N HIS A 116 -14.38 -12.74 -15.66
CA HIS A 116 -14.68 -14.16 -15.72
C HIS A 116 -13.80 -15.01 -14.81
N ILE A 117 -12.75 -14.42 -14.25
CA ILE A 117 -11.84 -15.08 -13.31
C ILE A 117 -12.32 -14.84 -11.87
N ASN A 118 -12.42 -15.92 -11.10
CA ASN A 118 -12.75 -15.85 -9.67
C ASN A 118 -11.52 -15.40 -8.86
N GLN A 119 -11.42 -14.10 -8.62
CA GLN A 119 -10.30 -13.48 -7.91
C GLN A 119 -10.09 -14.09 -6.52
N THR A 120 -11.16 -14.42 -5.80
CA THR A 120 -11.06 -14.97 -4.44
C THR A 120 -10.40 -16.35 -4.46
N GLU A 121 -10.76 -17.19 -5.42
CA GLU A 121 -10.17 -18.51 -5.60
C GLU A 121 -8.69 -18.41 -5.95
N VAL A 122 -8.33 -17.51 -6.88
CA VAL A 122 -6.93 -17.27 -7.28
C VAL A 122 -6.08 -16.81 -6.09
N ILE A 123 -6.55 -15.83 -5.32
CA ILE A 123 -5.82 -15.33 -4.13
C ILE A 123 -5.69 -16.45 -3.09
N SER A 124 -6.74 -17.27 -2.88
CA SER A 124 -6.71 -18.36 -1.90
C SER A 124 -5.84 -19.54 -2.33
N ALA A 125 -5.47 -19.64 -3.61
CA ALA A 125 -4.56 -20.67 -4.13
C ALA A 125 -3.08 -20.31 -3.97
N ILE A 126 -2.77 -19.04 -3.66
CA ILE A 126 -1.40 -18.58 -3.33
C ILE A 126 -0.94 -19.35 -2.07
N ASP A 127 0.31 -19.81 -2.05
CA ASP A 127 0.91 -20.28 -0.80
C ASP A 127 1.01 -19.09 0.19
N PRO A 128 0.37 -19.15 1.37
CA PRO A 128 0.45 -18.06 2.36
C PRO A 128 1.88 -17.61 2.67
N GLY A 129 2.83 -18.55 2.64
CA GLY A 129 4.26 -18.29 2.82
C GLY A 129 4.92 -17.57 1.63
N LYS A 130 4.21 -17.41 0.50
CA LYS A 130 4.67 -16.70 -0.71
C LYS A 130 3.78 -15.53 -1.11
N ASP A 131 2.75 -15.19 -0.31
CA ASP A 131 1.87 -14.05 -0.53
C ASP A 131 2.59 -12.73 -0.22
N ALA A 132 3.27 -12.17 -1.20
CA ALA A 132 4.03 -10.93 -1.01
C ALA A 132 3.15 -9.67 -0.88
N ASP A 133 1.89 -9.73 -1.30
CA ASP A 133 0.94 -8.60 -1.22
C ASP A 133 0.23 -8.52 0.15
N GLY A 134 0.29 -9.61 0.95
CA GLY A 134 -0.33 -9.71 2.26
C GLY A 134 -1.86 -9.76 2.22
N LEU A 135 -2.43 -10.33 1.14
CA LEU A 135 -3.88 -10.38 0.92
C LEU A 135 -4.48 -11.78 1.06
N HIS A 136 -3.64 -12.80 1.27
CA HIS A 136 -4.13 -14.16 1.47
C HIS A 136 -5.00 -14.26 2.74
N PRO A 137 -6.14 -14.99 2.71
CA PRO A 137 -7.04 -15.09 3.87
C PRO A 137 -6.37 -15.56 5.17
N VAL A 138 -5.38 -16.46 5.10
CA VAL A 138 -4.60 -16.90 6.27
C VAL A 138 -3.80 -15.73 6.83
N ASN A 139 -3.06 -15.00 6.03
CA ASN A 139 -2.24 -13.86 6.47
C ASN A 139 -3.08 -12.74 7.06
N LEU A 140 -4.23 -12.43 6.45
CA LEU A 140 -5.18 -11.46 7.01
C LEU A 140 -5.77 -11.95 8.33
N GLY A 141 -6.03 -13.25 8.48
CA GLY A 141 -6.46 -13.87 9.74
C GLY A 141 -5.41 -13.75 10.84
N GLU A 142 -4.13 -13.96 10.51
CA GLU A 142 -3.03 -13.78 11.46
C GLU A 142 -2.92 -12.31 11.92
N LEU A 143 -3.12 -11.34 11.04
CA LEU A 143 -3.17 -9.92 11.44
C LEU A 143 -4.31 -9.61 12.43
N VAL A 144 -5.44 -10.29 12.29
CA VAL A 144 -6.57 -10.14 13.22
C VAL A 144 -6.23 -10.76 14.59
N LEU A 145 -5.56 -11.92 14.61
CA LEU A 145 -5.23 -12.66 15.84
C LEU A 145 -4.02 -12.06 16.57
N HIS A 146 -3.13 -11.36 15.86
CA HIS A 146 -1.89 -10.79 16.42
C HIS A 146 -1.91 -9.25 16.39
N PRO A 147 -2.72 -8.58 17.24
CA PRO A 147 -2.81 -7.12 17.28
C PRO A 147 -1.57 -6.46 17.92
N HIS A 148 -0.58 -7.24 18.35
CA HIS A 148 0.65 -6.78 19.00
C HIS A 148 1.88 -7.43 18.35
N GLY A 149 2.99 -6.70 18.30
CA GLY A 149 4.28 -7.23 17.85
C GLY A 149 4.34 -7.59 16.36
N ASP A 150 5.32 -8.39 15.95
CA ASP A 150 5.43 -8.89 14.58
C ASP A 150 4.38 -10.00 14.35
N PRO A 151 3.48 -9.86 13.37
CA PRO A 151 2.48 -10.88 13.09
C PRO A 151 3.08 -12.14 12.44
N GLY A 152 4.36 -12.13 12.07
CA GLY A 152 5.03 -13.26 11.43
C GLY A 152 4.60 -13.50 9.97
N VAL A 153 3.74 -12.66 9.41
CA VAL A 153 3.21 -12.74 8.05
C VAL A 153 3.39 -11.43 7.30
N PRO A 154 3.37 -11.42 5.95
CA PRO A 154 3.39 -10.19 5.19
C PRO A 154 2.18 -9.30 5.49
N GLU A 155 2.42 -8.02 5.68
CA GLU A 155 1.36 -7.03 5.82
C GLU A 155 0.92 -6.51 4.45
N PRO A 156 -0.38 -6.14 4.26
CA PRO A 156 -0.85 -5.54 3.02
C PRO A 156 -0.01 -4.35 2.59
N CYS A 157 0.55 -4.39 1.38
CA CYS A 157 1.60 -3.46 0.92
C CYS A 157 1.18 -1.99 0.99
N THR A 158 -0.01 -1.63 0.51
CA THR A 158 -0.45 -0.23 0.52
C THR A 158 -0.73 0.29 1.92
N PRO A 159 -1.47 -0.41 2.79
CA PRO A 159 -1.62 -0.06 4.20
C PRO A 159 -0.30 0.10 4.94
N LYS A 160 0.61 -0.88 4.83
CA LYS A 160 1.97 -0.82 5.39
C LYS A 160 2.71 0.43 4.91
N GLY A 161 2.62 0.72 3.60
CA GLY A 161 3.26 1.89 3.00
C GLY A 161 2.70 3.22 3.51
N ILE A 162 1.40 3.34 3.72
CA ILE A 162 0.76 4.54 4.28
C ILE A 162 1.27 4.78 5.70
N ILE A 163 1.21 3.77 6.57
CA ILE A 163 1.65 3.91 7.97
C ILE A 163 3.15 4.22 8.04
N THR A 164 3.97 3.54 7.24
CA THR A 164 5.41 3.80 7.15
C THR A 164 5.69 5.24 6.71
N LEU A 165 4.97 5.75 5.70
CA LEU A 165 5.13 7.12 5.23
C LEU A 165 4.78 8.12 6.33
N LEU A 166 3.63 7.97 6.99
CA LEU A 166 3.21 8.84 8.08
C LEU A 166 4.24 8.86 9.22
N ARG A 167 4.71 7.69 9.66
CA ARG A 167 5.74 7.56 10.70
C ARG A 167 7.06 8.23 10.32
N ARG A 168 7.49 8.13 9.06
CA ARG A 168 8.73 8.77 8.57
C ARG A 168 8.69 10.29 8.60
N TYR A 169 7.50 10.87 8.50
CA TYR A 169 7.26 12.31 8.63
C TYR A 169 6.86 12.73 10.04
N GLY A 170 6.99 11.85 11.04
CA GLY A 170 6.68 12.16 12.44
C GLY A 170 5.20 12.39 12.73
N ILE A 171 4.32 11.85 11.87
CA ILE A 171 2.88 11.90 12.09
C ILE A 171 2.51 10.73 13.00
N ASP A 172 2.27 11.04 14.26
CA ASP A 172 1.83 10.11 15.26
C ASP A 172 0.34 9.79 15.08
N LEU A 173 0.01 8.51 15.12
CA LEU A 173 -1.36 7.98 14.99
C LEU A 173 -1.97 7.52 16.31
N ASP A 174 -1.19 7.53 17.40
CA ASP A 174 -1.65 7.10 18.73
C ASP A 174 -2.85 7.96 19.19
N GLY A 175 -3.98 7.31 19.44
CA GLY A 175 -5.22 7.95 19.84
C GLY A 175 -5.92 8.80 18.77
N LYS A 176 -5.40 8.86 17.54
CA LYS A 176 -5.96 9.70 16.47
C LYS A 176 -7.18 9.08 15.81
N ASN A 177 -8.11 9.92 15.35
CA ASN A 177 -9.26 9.53 14.56
C ASN A 177 -8.88 9.47 13.08
N VAL A 178 -8.92 8.28 12.49
CA VAL A 178 -8.61 8.05 11.08
C VAL A 178 -9.90 7.73 10.33
N CYS A 179 -10.29 8.58 9.37
CA CYS A 179 -11.40 8.33 8.46
C CYS A 179 -10.87 7.66 7.18
N VAL A 180 -11.25 6.41 6.95
CA VAL A 180 -10.91 5.65 5.75
C VAL A 180 -12.12 5.61 4.83
N ILE A 181 -11.98 6.13 3.60
CA ILE A 181 -13.08 6.20 2.62
C ILE A 181 -12.81 5.23 1.48
N GLY A 182 -13.59 4.17 1.43
CA GLY A 182 -13.44 3.05 0.51
C GLY A 182 -13.46 1.71 1.24
N ARG A 183 -13.78 0.63 0.51
CA ARG A 183 -13.87 -0.74 1.07
C ARG A 183 -13.30 -1.83 0.18
N GLY A 184 -12.36 -1.46 -0.69
CA GLY A 184 -11.60 -2.42 -1.49
C GLY A 184 -10.69 -3.27 -0.61
N VAL A 185 -10.43 -4.52 -1.05
CA VAL A 185 -9.61 -5.47 -0.28
C VAL A 185 -8.15 -5.01 -0.16
N THR A 186 -7.63 -4.33 -1.16
CA THR A 186 -6.23 -3.89 -1.20
C THR A 186 -5.90 -2.78 -0.19
N VAL A 187 -6.88 -1.95 0.18
CA VAL A 187 -6.66 -0.83 1.11
C VAL A 187 -7.80 -0.68 2.10
N GLY A 188 -9.00 -0.36 1.65
CA GLY A 188 -10.07 0.12 2.53
C GLY A 188 -10.47 -0.85 3.65
N ARG A 189 -10.45 -2.17 3.39
CA ARG A 189 -10.73 -3.18 4.42
C ARG A 189 -9.50 -3.53 5.25
N THR A 190 -8.34 -3.59 4.64
CA THR A 190 -7.11 -4.10 5.25
C THR A 190 -6.38 -3.07 6.10
N ILE A 191 -6.49 -1.78 5.76
CA ILE A 191 -5.79 -0.72 6.50
C ILE A 191 -6.29 -0.61 7.95
N GLY A 192 -7.57 -0.88 8.20
CA GLY A 192 -8.13 -0.88 9.56
C GLY A 192 -7.46 -1.89 10.49
N LEU A 193 -7.04 -3.04 9.93
CA LEU A 193 -6.32 -4.07 10.71
C LEU A 193 -4.98 -3.54 11.22
N LEU A 194 -4.26 -2.77 10.40
CA LEU A 194 -2.96 -2.22 10.78
C LEU A 194 -3.09 -0.97 11.65
N LEU A 195 -4.06 -0.09 11.36
CA LEU A 195 -4.27 1.14 12.13
C LEU A 195 -4.70 0.89 13.57
N THR A 196 -5.46 -0.19 13.81
CA THR A 196 -5.96 -0.55 15.17
C THR A 196 -5.01 -1.43 15.96
N ARG A 197 -3.83 -1.78 15.41
CA ARG A 197 -2.79 -2.50 16.17
C ARG A 197 -2.28 -1.63 17.30
N SER A 198 -1.86 -2.25 18.41
CA SER A 198 -1.39 -1.54 19.60
C SER A 198 -0.16 -0.65 19.41
N ASP A 199 0.65 -0.94 18.38
CA ASP A 199 1.82 -0.13 18.02
C ASP A 199 1.49 1.06 17.11
N VAL A 200 0.25 1.16 16.61
CA VAL A 200 -0.31 2.29 15.85
C VAL A 200 -1.40 2.99 16.65
N ASN A 201 -2.31 2.21 17.25
CA ASN A 201 -3.30 2.60 18.27
C ASN A 201 -4.28 3.70 17.83
N ALA A 202 -4.69 3.70 16.57
CA ALA A 202 -5.66 4.66 16.05
C ALA A 202 -7.10 4.20 16.23
N THR A 203 -8.03 5.16 16.30
CA THR A 203 -9.47 4.92 16.14
C THR A 203 -9.84 5.07 14.67
N VAL A 204 -10.63 4.15 14.11
CA VAL A 204 -10.87 4.10 12.65
C VAL A 204 -12.35 4.09 12.31
N ASP A 205 -12.77 5.07 11.51
CA ASP A 205 -14.06 5.09 10.82
C ASP A 205 -13.88 4.50 9.41
N LEU A 206 -14.42 3.30 9.15
CA LEU A 206 -14.40 2.68 7.82
C LEU A 206 -15.65 3.11 7.03
N CYS A 207 -15.50 4.11 6.18
CA CYS A 207 -16.58 4.72 5.42
C CYS A 207 -16.69 4.16 3.99
N HIS A 208 -17.92 4.13 3.46
CA HIS A 208 -18.22 3.61 2.13
C HIS A 208 -19.50 4.24 1.55
N THR A 209 -19.95 3.80 0.39
CA THR A 209 -21.15 4.33 -0.30
C THR A 209 -22.47 4.24 0.49
N GLY A 210 -22.54 3.43 1.53
CA GLY A 210 -23.68 3.34 2.44
C GLY A 210 -23.51 4.11 3.75
N THR A 211 -22.41 4.85 3.93
CA THR A 211 -22.18 5.66 5.13
C THR A 211 -23.10 6.88 5.11
N VAL A 212 -23.83 7.07 6.20
CA VAL A 212 -24.65 8.26 6.42
C VAL A 212 -23.76 9.39 6.91
N ASP A 213 -24.00 10.60 6.41
CA ASP A 213 -23.26 11.82 6.81
C ASP A 213 -21.73 11.71 6.70
N LEU A 214 -21.24 11.16 5.55
CA LEU A 214 -19.81 11.00 5.29
C LEU A 214 -19.00 12.28 5.58
N LYS A 215 -19.57 13.45 5.32
CA LYS A 215 -18.96 14.75 5.61
C LYS A 215 -18.63 14.94 7.10
N ASP A 216 -19.47 14.43 8.00
CA ASP A 216 -19.25 14.55 9.43
C ASP A 216 -18.12 13.62 9.92
N HIS A 217 -17.97 12.42 9.30
CA HIS A 217 -16.82 11.55 9.54
C HIS A 217 -15.51 12.21 9.09
N VAL A 218 -15.51 12.82 7.91
CA VAL A 218 -14.35 13.57 7.39
C VAL A 218 -14.00 14.74 8.31
N ARG A 219 -15.00 15.52 8.77
CA ARG A 219 -14.78 16.74 9.56
C ARG A 219 -14.11 16.46 10.92
N ARG A 220 -14.41 15.36 11.57
CA ARG A 220 -13.85 15.02 12.89
C ARG A 220 -12.56 14.23 12.84
N ALA A 221 -12.08 13.86 11.64
CA ALA A 221 -10.87 13.08 11.47
C ALA A 221 -9.60 13.93 11.63
N ASP A 222 -8.57 13.34 12.24
CA ASP A 222 -7.21 13.85 12.29
C ASP A 222 -6.44 13.46 11.03
N VAL A 223 -6.75 12.28 10.49
CA VAL A 223 -6.18 11.75 9.25
C VAL A 223 -7.29 11.22 8.36
N ILE A 224 -7.29 11.60 7.09
CA ILE A 224 -8.24 11.12 6.10
C ILE A 224 -7.48 10.30 5.06
N VAL A 225 -7.83 9.01 4.93
CA VAL A 225 -7.30 8.11 3.91
C VAL A 225 -8.40 7.83 2.89
N SER A 226 -8.28 8.38 1.69
CA SER A 226 -9.26 8.12 0.63
C SER A 226 -8.73 7.13 -0.38
N CYS A 227 -9.47 6.04 -0.57
CA CYS A 227 -9.24 4.96 -1.52
C CYS A 227 -10.54 4.57 -2.26
N ALA A 228 -11.39 5.55 -2.51
CA ALA A 228 -12.69 5.37 -3.15
C ALA A 228 -12.60 5.23 -4.67
N GLY A 229 -11.54 5.74 -5.30
CA GLY A 229 -11.39 5.79 -6.75
C GLY A 229 -12.42 6.72 -7.40
N SER A 230 -12.75 7.82 -6.75
CA SER A 230 -13.73 8.83 -7.20
C SER A 230 -13.10 10.21 -7.20
N ALA A 231 -12.73 10.69 -8.38
CA ALA A 231 -12.00 11.94 -8.54
C ALA A 231 -12.70 13.14 -7.86
N GLY A 232 -11.97 13.85 -6.99
CA GLY A 232 -12.45 15.05 -6.33
C GLY A 232 -13.68 14.85 -5.43
N LEU A 233 -13.88 13.63 -4.89
CA LEU A 233 -14.96 13.29 -3.98
C LEU A 233 -14.96 14.18 -2.74
N ILE A 234 -13.80 14.38 -2.13
CA ILE A 234 -13.65 15.13 -0.90
C ILE A 234 -13.38 16.59 -1.24
N LYS A 235 -14.19 17.47 -0.68
CA LYS A 235 -14.14 18.91 -0.92
C LYS A 235 -13.56 19.66 0.28
N PRO A 236 -12.97 20.87 0.09
CA PRO A 236 -12.42 21.65 1.19
C PRO A 236 -13.44 21.91 2.32
N ASP A 237 -14.70 22.20 2.00
CA ASP A 237 -15.75 22.46 3.00
C ASP A 237 -16.12 21.26 3.88
N TRP A 238 -15.57 20.07 3.59
CA TRP A 238 -15.73 18.87 4.41
C TRP A 238 -14.65 18.77 5.50
N LEU A 239 -13.48 19.42 5.31
CA LEU A 239 -12.34 19.32 6.20
C LEU A 239 -12.63 19.96 7.57
N GLY A 240 -12.12 19.35 8.63
CA GLY A 240 -12.04 19.90 9.98
C GLY A 240 -10.61 20.34 10.32
N ASP A 241 -10.41 20.79 11.56
CA ASP A 241 -9.10 21.23 12.06
C ASP A 241 -8.31 20.13 12.77
N GLY A 242 -8.83 18.89 12.77
CA GLY A 242 -8.33 17.79 13.62
C GLY A 242 -8.76 17.93 15.08
N ALA A 243 -8.65 16.85 15.87
CA ALA A 243 -9.13 16.81 17.25
C ALA A 243 -8.34 17.73 18.18
N ASP A 244 -7.05 17.93 17.91
CA ASP A 244 -6.14 18.79 18.68
C ASP A 244 -5.92 20.19 18.03
N HIS A 245 -6.73 20.54 17.05
CA HIS A 245 -6.64 21.79 16.27
C HIS A 245 -5.28 22.06 15.60
N ASN A 246 -4.50 21.00 15.36
CA ASN A 246 -3.20 21.09 14.68
C ASN A 246 -3.30 20.84 13.16
N GLY A 247 -4.51 20.82 12.63
CA GLY A 247 -4.80 20.60 11.23
C GLY A 247 -4.90 19.09 10.87
N VAL A 248 -5.54 18.83 9.73
CA VAL A 248 -5.81 17.49 9.22
C VAL A 248 -4.70 17.00 8.29
N VAL A 249 -4.48 15.68 8.25
CA VAL A 249 -3.57 15.01 7.32
C VAL A 249 -4.36 14.33 6.22
N LEU A 250 -4.00 14.56 4.95
CA LEU A 250 -4.66 13.99 3.79
C LEU A 250 -3.80 12.92 3.13
N VAL A 251 -4.32 11.70 3.02
CA VAL A 251 -3.67 10.57 2.34
C VAL A 251 -4.52 10.15 1.14
N ASP A 252 -4.08 10.52 -0.05
CA ASP A 252 -4.77 10.24 -1.32
C ASP A 252 -4.24 8.96 -1.96
N VAL A 253 -5.05 7.91 -1.93
CA VAL A 253 -4.78 6.61 -2.56
C VAL A 253 -5.54 6.46 -3.87
N GLY A 254 -6.59 7.26 -4.05
CA GLY A 254 -7.48 7.18 -5.22
C GLY A 254 -6.73 7.40 -6.53
N VAL A 255 -7.04 6.58 -7.53
CA VAL A 255 -6.53 6.73 -8.90
C VAL A 255 -7.72 6.65 -9.84
N SER A 256 -8.13 7.80 -10.32
CA SER A 256 -9.14 7.91 -11.38
C SER A 256 -8.48 8.46 -12.64
N ARG A 257 -8.87 7.93 -13.79
CA ARG A 257 -8.46 8.45 -15.11
C ARG A 257 -9.63 9.15 -15.76
N GLU A 258 -9.47 10.41 -16.04
CA GLU A 258 -10.42 11.16 -16.84
C GLU A 258 -10.14 11.03 -18.34
N VAL A 259 -11.03 11.57 -19.18
CA VAL A 259 -10.98 11.48 -20.64
C VAL A 259 -9.69 12.07 -21.23
N ASP A 260 -9.04 12.99 -20.51
CA ASP A 260 -7.77 13.63 -20.86
C ASP A 260 -6.51 12.85 -20.42
N ALA A 261 -6.66 11.61 -19.93
CA ALA A 261 -5.63 10.74 -19.43
C ALA A 261 -4.87 11.30 -18.17
N GLU A 262 -5.32 12.40 -17.58
CA GLU A 262 -4.76 12.92 -16.34
C GLU A 262 -5.16 12.02 -15.16
N ILE A 263 -4.17 11.67 -14.33
CA ILE A 263 -4.41 10.95 -13.07
C ILE A 263 -4.94 11.95 -12.04
N ARG A 264 -6.13 11.67 -11.50
CA ARG A 264 -6.73 12.44 -10.41
C ARG A 264 -6.95 11.56 -9.19
N GLY A 265 -6.68 12.14 -8.03
CA GLY A 265 -6.99 11.54 -6.75
C GLY A 265 -8.42 11.79 -6.30
N ASP A 266 -8.74 11.29 -5.12
CA ASP A 266 -10.07 11.40 -4.52
C ASP A 266 -10.33 12.77 -3.87
N PHE A 267 -9.28 13.54 -3.58
CA PHE A 267 -9.42 14.90 -3.04
C PHE A 267 -9.55 15.92 -4.17
N ASP A 268 -10.40 16.91 -3.95
CA ASP A 268 -10.41 18.12 -4.78
C ASP A 268 -9.06 18.85 -4.65
N ARG A 269 -8.58 19.45 -5.75
CA ARG A 269 -7.27 20.12 -5.76
C ARG A 269 -7.18 21.28 -4.78
N ASP A 270 -8.31 21.95 -4.50
CA ASP A 270 -8.34 23.06 -3.55
C ASP A 270 -8.09 22.60 -2.09
N CYS A 271 -8.23 21.29 -1.81
CA CYS A 271 -7.86 20.73 -0.51
C CYS A 271 -6.37 20.93 -0.18
N TRP A 272 -5.50 20.90 -1.19
CA TRP A 272 -4.05 21.00 -0.98
C TRP A 272 -3.58 22.40 -0.52
N THR A 273 -4.40 23.40 -0.73
CA THR A 273 -4.10 24.79 -0.32
C THR A 273 -4.94 25.26 0.87
N ASP A 274 -5.79 24.38 1.42
CA ASP A 274 -6.63 24.69 2.56
C ASP A 274 -5.78 24.86 3.82
N PRO A 275 -5.91 25.98 4.58
CA PRO A 275 -5.08 26.23 5.75
C PRO A 275 -5.27 25.23 6.90
N ARG A 276 -6.36 24.46 6.89
CA ARG A 276 -6.62 23.38 7.86
C ARG A 276 -5.80 22.11 7.58
N VAL A 277 -5.16 22.01 6.40
CA VAL A 277 -4.34 20.87 6.03
C VAL A 277 -2.90 21.09 6.46
N ARG A 278 -2.43 20.30 7.42
CA ARG A 278 -1.03 20.38 7.88
C ARG A 278 -0.08 19.51 7.05
N ALA A 279 -0.57 18.40 6.50
CA ALA A 279 0.24 17.49 5.68
C ALA A 279 -0.62 16.76 4.64
N TYR A 280 -0.03 16.43 3.51
CA TYR A 280 -0.73 15.67 2.49
C TYR A 280 0.21 14.83 1.61
N THR A 281 -0.32 13.72 1.04
CA THR A 281 0.40 12.96 0.01
C THR A 281 0.13 13.57 -1.37
N PRO A 282 1.16 13.86 -2.19
CA PRO A 282 0.93 14.25 -3.59
C PRO A 282 0.39 13.05 -4.37
N ASN A 283 -0.52 13.29 -5.30
CA ASN A 283 -1.03 12.28 -6.21
C ASN A 283 -0.90 12.76 -7.66
N PRO A 284 0.02 12.19 -8.46
CA PRO A 284 0.91 11.05 -8.17
C PRO A 284 2.15 11.41 -7.33
N GLY A 285 2.74 10.41 -6.66
CA GLY A 285 4.05 10.55 -6.00
C GLY A 285 4.07 10.27 -4.49
N GLY A 286 2.88 10.18 -3.86
CA GLY A 286 2.72 9.83 -2.45
C GLY A 286 2.65 8.31 -2.23
N VAL A 287 1.45 7.75 -2.19
CA VAL A 287 1.20 6.36 -1.78
C VAL A 287 1.73 5.32 -2.78
N GLY A 288 1.59 5.55 -4.10
CA GLY A 288 1.96 4.55 -5.11
C GLY A 288 3.42 4.07 -5.02
N PRO A 289 4.44 4.95 -4.92
CA PRO A 289 5.82 4.54 -4.70
C PRO A 289 6.01 3.74 -3.41
N MET A 290 5.29 4.08 -2.35
CA MET A 290 5.34 3.36 -1.07
C MET A 290 4.79 1.94 -1.19
N THR A 291 3.66 1.74 -1.88
CA THR A 291 3.12 0.40 -2.13
C THR A 291 4.15 -0.51 -2.79
N ARG A 292 4.86 0.00 -3.81
CA ARG A 292 5.85 -0.80 -4.53
C ARG A 292 7.05 -1.17 -3.66
N VAL A 293 7.56 -0.24 -2.86
CA VAL A 293 8.72 -0.54 -2.01
C VAL A 293 8.36 -1.46 -0.85
N MET A 294 7.13 -1.38 -0.31
CA MET A 294 6.67 -2.33 0.71
C MET A 294 6.51 -3.76 0.17
N LEU A 295 6.15 -3.91 -1.10
CA LEU A 295 6.17 -5.21 -1.75
C LEU A 295 7.58 -5.82 -1.78
N LEU A 296 8.60 -5.03 -2.13
CA LEU A 296 9.99 -5.49 -2.10
C LEU A 296 10.45 -5.80 -0.67
N GLU A 297 10.06 -4.97 0.29
CA GLU A 297 10.37 -5.21 1.71
C GLU A 297 9.75 -6.51 2.21
N ASN A 298 8.46 -6.79 1.89
CA ASN A 298 7.83 -8.05 2.25
C ASN A 298 8.60 -9.25 1.67
N VAL A 299 9.06 -9.20 0.41
CA VAL A 299 9.86 -10.27 -0.20
C VAL A 299 11.19 -10.46 0.52
N VAL A 300 11.86 -9.37 0.89
CA VAL A 300 13.12 -9.43 1.64
C VAL A 300 12.90 -9.97 3.05
N ASP A 301 11.86 -9.52 3.76
CA ASP A 301 11.48 -10.04 5.08
C ASP A 301 11.19 -11.55 5.02
N MET A 302 10.49 -12.01 3.97
CA MET A 302 10.21 -13.44 3.74
C MET A 302 11.49 -14.25 3.47
N ALA A 303 12.45 -13.69 2.73
CA ALA A 303 13.74 -14.33 2.50
C ALA A 303 14.58 -14.41 3.79
N GLU A 304 14.59 -13.35 4.60
CA GLU A 304 15.30 -13.33 5.90
C GLU A 304 14.75 -14.35 6.90
N ARG A 305 13.48 -14.69 6.84
CA ARG A 305 12.90 -15.77 7.68
C ARG A 305 13.40 -17.17 7.31
N ARG A 306 14.12 -17.32 6.19
CA ARG A 306 14.77 -18.60 5.77
C ARG A 306 16.21 -18.73 6.28
N LEU A 307 16.78 -17.67 6.89
CA LEU A 307 18.07 -17.69 7.57
C LEU A 307 17.98 -18.48 8.89
#